data_9f62713e31f32674f49884d281b159f2
#
_entry.id   9f62713e31f32674f49884d281b159f2
#
_cell.length_a   1.000
_cell.length_b   1.000
_cell.length_c   1.000
_cell.angle_alpha   90.00
_cell.angle_beta   90.00
_cell.angle_gamma   90.00
#
_symmetry.space_group_name_H-M   'P 1'
#
loop_
_entity.id
_entity.type
_entity.pdbx_description
1 polymer ?
#
loop_
_entity_poly.entity_id
_entity_poly.type
_entity_poly.pdbx_seq_one_letter_code
_entity_poly.pdbx_strand_id
1 'polypeptide(L)'
;QIRTFDSGDLEEILIASAQLLQDLGFTLEEAEEDLGLVTGGKQRDATHTGQQIGQFAAAVFLGVRTSTDADQVIRASIVVSPAGEDRCQVRATFQRVIWDDLGRVTKREWIKDPEIYQEFFSALSKSIFLEAHEI
;
A
#
# COMPACT_ATOMS: atom_id res chain seq x y z
N GLN A 1 0.04 -2.27 -10.27
CA GLN A 1 0.68 -3.56 -10.57
C GLN A 1 -0.09 -4.71 -9.95
N ILE A 2 0.03 -5.85 -10.54
CA ILE A 2 -0.77 -7.01 -10.19
C ILE A 2 0.14 -8.20 -9.92
N ARG A 3 -0.18 -8.96 -8.88
CA ARG A 3 0.50 -10.22 -8.59
C ARG A 3 -0.51 -11.29 -8.20
N THR A 4 -0.29 -12.51 -8.67
CA THR A 4 -1.13 -13.66 -8.33
C THR A 4 -0.50 -14.45 -7.18
N PHE A 5 -1.33 -14.86 -6.23
CA PHE A 5 -0.91 -15.65 -5.08
C PHE A 5 -1.59 -17.02 -5.11
N ASP A 6 -0.85 -18.03 -4.69
CA ASP A 6 -1.34 -19.42 -4.63
C ASP A 6 -2.14 -19.66 -3.35
N SER A 7 -3.14 -18.87 -3.13
CA SER A 7 -4.06 -18.99 -2.02
C SER A 7 -5.45 -18.61 -2.49
N GLY A 8 -6.43 -19.43 -2.19
CA GLY A 8 -7.83 -19.17 -2.53
C GLY A 8 -8.58 -18.38 -1.46
N ASP A 9 -7.93 -18.05 -0.36
CA ASP A 9 -8.59 -17.35 0.74
C ASP A 9 -8.47 -15.83 0.56
N LEU A 10 -9.49 -15.27 -0.08
CA LEU A 10 -9.56 -13.82 -0.33
C LEU A 10 -9.54 -13.01 0.96
N GLU A 11 -10.25 -13.49 1.97
CA GLU A 11 -10.34 -12.77 3.24
C GLU A 11 -8.99 -12.70 3.93
N GLU A 12 -8.26 -13.80 3.95
CA GLU A 12 -6.93 -13.86 4.55
C GLU A 12 -5.97 -12.88 3.87
N ILE A 13 -5.99 -12.86 2.54
CA ILE A 13 -5.11 -11.96 1.77
C ILE A 13 -5.53 -10.51 2.00
N LEU A 14 -6.82 -10.25 2.07
CA LEU A 14 -7.31 -8.89 2.33
C LEU A 14 -6.89 -8.41 3.71
N ILE A 15 -7.03 -9.25 4.72
CA ILE A 15 -6.61 -8.93 6.10
C ILE A 15 -5.09 -8.69 6.14
N ALA A 16 -4.32 -9.56 5.49
CA ALA A 16 -2.87 -9.40 5.44
C ALA A 16 -2.48 -8.10 4.75
N SER A 17 -3.19 -7.73 3.69
CA SER A 17 -2.97 -6.47 2.98
C SER A 17 -3.26 -5.26 3.86
N ALA A 18 -4.36 -5.32 4.61
CA ALA A 18 -4.72 -4.24 5.53
C ALA A 18 -3.68 -4.08 6.63
N GLN A 19 -3.26 -5.18 7.23
CA GLN A 19 -2.22 -5.15 8.27
C GLN A 19 -0.91 -4.62 7.74
N LEU A 20 -0.53 -5.04 6.53
CA LEU A 20 0.71 -4.56 5.92
C LEU A 20 0.67 -3.06 5.67
N LEU A 21 -0.45 -2.53 5.18
CA LEU A 21 -0.58 -1.08 4.99
C LEU A 21 -0.40 -0.35 6.32
N GLN A 22 -1.00 -0.86 7.39
CA GLN A 22 -0.83 -0.26 8.71
C GLN A 22 0.62 -0.34 9.19
N ASP A 23 1.27 -1.47 8.96
CA ASP A 23 2.68 -1.65 9.31
C ASP A 23 3.59 -0.70 8.53
N LEU A 24 3.20 -0.35 7.31
CA LEU A 24 3.93 0.60 6.49
C LEU A 24 3.60 2.06 6.83
N GLY A 25 2.74 2.28 7.82
CA GLY A 25 2.42 3.60 8.31
C GLY A 25 1.17 4.22 7.69
N PHE A 26 0.43 3.47 6.90
CA PHE A 26 -0.83 3.96 6.34
C PHE A 26 -1.95 3.90 7.37
N THR A 27 -2.81 4.90 7.32
CA THR A 27 -4.06 4.88 8.08
C THR A 27 -5.14 4.35 7.15
N LEU A 28 -5.81 3.29 7.56
CA LEU A 28 -6.86 2.69 6.73
C LEU A 28 -8.05 3.63 6.64
N GLU A 29 -8.55 3.83 5.43
CA GLU A 29 -9.72 4.68 5.16
C GLU A 29 -10.95 3.83 4.86
N GLU A 30 -10.76 2.74 4.14
CA GLU A 30 -11.84 1.88 3.70
C GLU A 30 -11.36 0.44 3.69
N ALA A 31 -12.22 -0.46 4.16
CA ALA A 31 -11.96 -1.90 4.07
C ALA A 31 -13.30 -2.59 3.83
N GLU A 32 -13.53 -3.02 2.59
CA GLU A 32 -14.78 -3.66 2.21
C GLU A 32 -14.52 -5.08 1.73
N GLU A 33 -14.94 -6.04 2.55
CA GLU A 33 -14.71 -7.46 2.26
C GLU A 33 -15.44 -7.91 1.00
N ASP A 34 -16.65 -7.44 0.79
CA ASP A 34 -17.45 -7.83 -0.37
C ASP A 34 -16.81 -7.45 -1.69
N LEU A 35 -16.09 -6.34 -1.71
CA LEU A 35 -15.39 -5.84 -2.90
C LEU A 35 -13.94 -6.27 -2.94
N GLY A 36 -13.43 -6.86 -1.85
CA GLY A 36 -12.00 -7.15 -1.74
C GLY A 36 -11.14 -5.91 -1.77
N LEU A 37 -11.62 -4.80 -1.20
CA LEU A 37 -10.98 -3.50 -1.31
C LEU A 37 -10.48 -3.00 0.02
N VAL A 38 -9.23 -2.55 0.05
CA VAL A 38 -8.65 -1.83 1.18
C VAL A 38 -7.97 -0.57 0.65
N THR A 39 -8.28 0.56 1.24
CA THR A 39 -7.62 1.82 0.92
C THR A 39 -7.03 2.45 2.18
N GLY A 40 -6.00 3.24 1.98
CA GLY A 40 -5.37 3.95 3.08
C GLY A 40 -4.58 5.14 2.60
N GLY A 41 -4.23 6.00 3.53
CA GLY A 41 -3.44 7.18 3.27
C GLY A 41 -2.27 7.29 4.23
N LYS A 42 -1.17 7.82 3.74
CA LYS A 42 0.02 8.03 4.55
C LYS A 42 0.54 9.44 4.31
N GLN A 43 0.60 10.21 5.40
CA GLN A 43 1.16 11.55 5.33
C GLN A 43 2.67 11.49 5.46
N ARG A 44 3.33 12.48 4.87
CA ARG A 44 4.78 12.57 4.89
C ARG A 44 5.36 12.51 6.30
N ASP A 45 4.68 13.12 7.25
CA ASP A 45 5.15 13.22 8.63
C ASP A 45 5.03 11.93 9.42
N ALA A 46 4.32 10.92 8.88
CA ALA A 46 4.13 9.64 9.55
C ALA A 46 5.27 8.66 9.28
N THR A 47 6.39 9.12 8.75
CA THR A 47 7.47 8.26 8.27
C THR A 47 8.39 7.73 9.37
N HIS A 48 8.23 8.18 10.59
CA HIS A 48 9.18 7.84 11.67
C HIS A 48 8.70 6.73 12.59
N THR A 49 7.65 6.02 12.25
CA THR A 49 7.01 5.09 13.16
C THR A 49 7.52 3.66 13.14
N GLY A 50 8.59 3.37 12.42
CA GLY A 50 9.14 2.02 12.44
C GLY A 50 10.37 1.88 11.57
N GLN A 51 11.36 1.14 12.07
CA GLN A 51 12.61 0.98 11.34
C GLN A 51 12.46 0.16 10.07
N GLN A 52 11.53 -0.80 10.07
CA GLN A 52 11.31 -1.67 8.92
C GLN A 52 10.60 -0.95 7.78
N ILE A 53 9.95 0.15 8.09
CA ILE A 53 9.15 0.92 7.15
C ILE A 53 9.98 2.00 6.47
N GLY A 54 11.15 2.31 7.04
CA GLY A 54 11.95 3.45 6.62
C GLY A 54 12.31 3.43 5.14
N GLN A 55 12.69 2.27 4.62
CA GLN A 55 13.08 2.15 3.21
C GLN A 55 11.88 2.34 2.27
N PHE A 56 10.76 1.73 2.61
CA PHE A 56 9.55 1.89 1.80
C PHE A 56 9.09 3.35 1.83
N ALA A 57 9.02 3.94 3.01
CA ALA A 57 8.61 5.32 3.15
C ALA A 57 9.55 6.27 2.41
N ALA A 58 10.86 6.06 2.53
CA ALA A 58 11.84 6.85 1.83
C ALA A 58 11.66 6.73 0.31
N ALA A 59 11.49 5.50 -0.20
CA ALA A 59 11.32 5.28 -1.62
C ALA A 59 10.04 5.95 -2.14
N VAL A 60 8.94 5.84 -1.39
CA VAL A 60 7.65 6.40 -1.79
C VAL A 60 7.71 7.93 -1.85
N PHE A 61 8.41 8.57 -0.91
CA PHE A 61 8.48 10.02 -0.85
C PHE A 61 9.69 10.63 -1.57
N LEU A 62 10.60 9.79 -2.03
CA LEU A 62 11.91 10.22 -2.54
C LEU A 62 11.82 11.03 -3.81
N GLY A 63 10.80 10.83 -4.63
CA GLY A 63 10.62 11.54 -5.88
C GLY A 63 10.09 12.96 -5.73
N VAL A 64 9.83 13.42 -4.51
CA VAL A 64 9.22 14.72 -4.31
C VAL A 64 10.24 15.72 -3.79
N ARG A 65 10.70 16.53 -4.70
CA ARG A 65 11.54 17.67 -4.38
C ARG A 65 10.70 18.92 -4.48
N THR A 66 9.76 19.04 -3.60
CA THR A 66 8.88 20.19 -3.59
C THR A 66 9.41 21.26 -2.65
N SER A 67 8.92 22.46 -2.85
CA SER A 67 9.13 23.53 -1.92
C SER A 67 8.67 23.09 -0.53
N THR A 68 9.28 23.64 0.49
CA THR A 68 9.03 23.29 1.88
C THR A 68 7.59 23.51 2.33
N ASP A 69 6.78 24.16 1.52
CA ASP A 69 5.43 24.56 1.91
C ASP A 69 4.33 23.63 1.37
N ALA A 70 4.72 22.55 0.71
CA ALA A 70 3.75 21.62 0.13
C ALA A 70 3.56 20.39 1.02
N ASP A 71 2.30 20.07 1.31
CA ASP A 71 1.94 18.83 1.98
C ASP A 71 1.78 17.71 0.96
N GLN A 72 2.07 16.51 1.40
CA GLN A 72 2.03 15.35 0.53
C GLN A 72 1.42 14.17 1.24
N VAL A 73 0.55 13.45 0.53
CA VAL A 73 -0.05 12.20 1.01
C VAL A 73 0.13 11.14 -0.06
N ILE A 74 0.47 9.94 0.37
CA ILE A 74 0.46 8.77 -0.49
C ILE A 74 -0.84 8.03 -0.22
N ARG A 75 -1.61 7.76 -1.25
CA ARG A 75 -2.82 6.96 -1.16
C ARG A 75 -2.57 5.58 -1.73
N ALA A 76 -2.98 4.59 -0.98
CA ALA A 76 -2.85 3.19 -1.39
C ALA A 76 -4.23 2.61 -1.66
N SER A 77 -4.32 1.81 -2.71
CA SER A 77 -5.54 1.04 -3.01
C SER A 77 -5.13 -0.38 -3.33
N ILE A 78 -5.69 -1.33 -2.59
CA ILE A 78 -5.42 -2.75 -2.75
C ILE A 78 -6.73 -3.44 -3.08
N VAL A 79 -6.77 -4.16 -4.20
CA VAL A 79 -7.94 -4.92 -4.60
C VAL A 79 -7.54 -6.38 -4.72
N VAL A 80 -8.26 -7.25 -3.99
CA VAL A 80 -8.05 -8.69 -4.02
C VAL A 80 -9.23 -9.34 -4.72
N SER A 81 -8.96 -10.15 -5.72
CA SER A 81 -10.00 -10.81 -6.50
C SER A 81 -9.61 -12.24 -6.81
N PRO A 82 -10.59 -13.14 -7.09
CA PRO A 82 -10.25 -14.50 -7.48
C PRO A 82 -9.57 -14.52 -8.86
N ALA A 83 -8.60 -15.41 -9.00
CA ALA A 83 -7.84 -15.55 -10.25
C ALA A 83 -7.76 -17.02 -10.69
N GLY A 84 -8.83 -17.77 -10.48
CA GLY A 84 -8.91 -19.19 -10.78
C GLY A 84 -9.11 -19.99 -9.50
N GLU A 85 -9.04 -21.32 -9.60
CA GLU A 85 -9.20 -22.16 -8.44
C GLU A 85 -7.99 -22.06 -7.52
N ASP A 86 -8.24 -21.82 -6.25
CA ASP A 86 -7.23 -21.73 -5.19
C ASP A 86 -6.18 -20.64 -5.45
N ARG A 87 -6.55 -19.60 -6.20
CA ARG A 87 -5.65 -18.47 -6.47
C ARG A 87 -6.37 -17.16 -6.33
N CYS A 88 -5.62 -16.15 -5.91
CA CYS A 88 -6.10 -14.78 -5.80
C CYS A 88 -5.15 -13.85 -6.51
N GLN A 89 -5.71 -12.80 -7.06
CA GLN A 89 -4.96 -11.73 -7.71
C GLN A 89 -5.04 -10.48 -6.84
N VAL A 90 -3.90 -9.88 -6.59
CA VAL A 90 -3.81 -8.64 -5.83
C VAL A 90 -3.34 -7.54 -6.74
N ARG A 91 -4.14 -6.49 -6.83
CA ARG A 91 -3.78 -5.27 -7.54
C ARG A 91 -3.46 -4.19 -6.52
N ALA A 92 -2.25 -3.66 -6.60
CA ALA A 92 -1.81 -2.57 -5.74
C ALA A 92 -1.57 -1.33 -6.58
N THR A 93 -2.12 -0.20 -6.14
CA THR A 93 -1.85 1.09 -6.75
C THR A 93 -1.52 2.10 -5.66
N PHE A 94 -0.49 2.89 -5.92
CA PHE A 94 -0.10 3.99 -5.03
C PHE A 94 -0.17 5.28 -5.81
N GLN A 95 -0.73 6.30 -5.19
CA GLN A 95 -0.87 7.61 -5.79
C GLN A 95 -0.30 8.67 -4.86
N ARG A 96 0.47 9.57 -5.41
CA ARG A 96 1.00 10.71 -4.68
C ARG A 96 0.10 11.91 -4.92
N VAL A 97 -0.37 12.53 -3.85
CA VAL A 97 -1.19 13.74 -3.92
C VAL A 97 -0.46 14.86 -3.19
N ILE A 98 -0.30 15.97 -3.87
CA ILE A 98 0.44 17.12 -3.34
C ILE A 98 -0.49 18.32 -3.26
N TRP A 99 -0.48 19.01 -2.11
CA TRP A 99 -1.26 20.23 -1.90
C TRP A 99 -0.33 21.41 -1.71
N ASP A 100 -0.82 22.59 -2.11
CA ASP A 100 -0.12 23.84 -1.81
C ASP A 100 -0.47 24.31 -0.38
N ASP A 101 0.10 25.43 0.01
CA ASP A 101 -0.10 26.01 1.34
C ASP A 101 -1.53 26.56 1.54
N LEU A 102 -2.30 26.67 0.47
CA LEU A 102 -3.70 27.10 0.53
C LEU A 102 -4.67 25.90 0.56
N GLY A 103 -4.15 24.69 0.64
CA GLY A 103 -4.98 23.49 0.72
C GLY A 103 -5.52 23.00 -0.62
N ARG A 104 -4.98 23.50 -1.72
CA ARG A 104 -5.41 23.09 -3.06
C ARG A 104 -4.52 21.99 -3.59
N VAL A 105 -5.14 21.00 -4.25
CA VAL A 105 -4.39 19.92 -4.91
C VAL A 105 -3.66 20.51 -6.11
N THR A 106 -2.33 20.45 -6.10
CA THR A 106 -1.51 20.94 -7.19
C THR A 106 -1.05 19.83 -8.11
N LYS A 107 -0.97 18.60 -7.61
CA LYS A 107 -0.48 17.48 -8.40
C LYS A 107 -1.04 16.16 -7.89
N ARG A 108 -1.41 15.30 -8.82
CA ARG A 108 -1.73 13.90 -8.56
C ARG A 108 -0.92 13.08 -9.54
N GLU A 109 -0.17 12.11 -9.03
CA GLU A 109 0.58 11.23 -9.93
C GLU A 109 0.57 9.80 -9.42
N TRP A 110 0.40 8.87 -10.35
CA TRP A 110 0.52 7.46 -10.05
C TRP A 110 1.99 7.13 -9.82
N ILE A 111 2.26 6.42 -8.75
CA ILE A 111 3.60 5.92 -8.48
C ILE A 111 3.81 4.71 -9.38
N LYS A 112 4.84 4.78 -10.22
CA LYS A 112 5.14 3.74 -11.20
C LYS A 112 6.44 3.00 -10.94
N ASP A 113 7.15 3.37 -9.89
CA ASP A 113 8.44 2.78 -9.55
C ASP A 113 8.28 1.29 -9.24
N PRO A 114 8.85 0.38 -10.05
CA PRO A 114 8.67 -1.06 -9.82
C PRO A 114 9.24 -1.53 -8.50
N GLU A 115 10.26 -0.88 -7.98
CA GLU A 115 10.87 -1.26 -6.71
C GLU A 115 9.91 -1.12 -5.55
N ILE A 116 9.07 -0.09 -5.57
CA ILE A 116 8.07 0.13 -4.53
C ILE A 116 7.06 -1.02 -4.51
N TYR A 117 6.59 -1.42 -5.68
CA TYR A 117 5.63 -2.51 -5.80
C TYR A 117 6.26 -3.85 -5.46
N GLN A 118 7.51 -4.08 -5.85
CA GLN A 118 8.21 -5.31 -5.52
C GLN A 118 8.39 -5.45 -4.01
N GLU A 119 8.75 -4.38 -3.33
CA GLU A 119 8.87 -4.40 -1.88
C GLU A 119 7.53 -4.67 -1.19
N PHE A 120 6.48 -4.03 -1.70
CA PHE A 120 5.14 -4.25 -1.16
C PHE A 120 4.72 -5.70 -1.32
N PHE A 121 4.82 -6.25 -2.52
CA PHE A 121 4.41 -7.62 -2.79
C PHE A 121 5.29 -8.64 -2.08
N SER A 122 6.58 -8.37 -1.94
CA SER A 122 7.47 -9.25 -1.19
C SER A 122 7.07 -9.30 0.29
N ALA A 123 6.77 -8.16 0.86
CA ALA A 123 6.31 -8.09 2.25
C ALA A 123 4.97 -8.79 2.42
N LEU A 124 4.06 -8.63 1.45
CA LEU A 124 2.77 -9.30 1.50
C LEU A 124 2.91 -10.81 1.40
N SER A 125 3.75 -11.29 0.48
CA SER A 125 4.03 -12.73 0.34
C SER A 125 4.57 -13.32 1.63
N LYS A 126 5.49 -12.61 2.26
CA LYS A 126 6.09 -13.04 3.52
C LYS A 126 5.06 -13.11 4.64
N SER A 127 4.19 -12.11 4.70
CA SER A 127 3.12 -12.07 5.70
C SER A 127 2.16 -13.24 5.54
N ILE A 128 1.74 -13.52 4.32
CA ILE A 128 0.83 -14.62 4.02
C ILE A 128 1.50 -15.97 4.35
N PHE A 129 2.77 -16.12 3.99
CA PHE A 129 3.54 -17.33 4.28
C PHE A 129 3.63 -17.59 5.79
N LEU A 130 3.96 -16.55 6.55
CA LEU A 130 4.07 -16.68 8.00
C LEU A 130 2.74 -17.04 8.64
N GLU A 131 1.67 -16.43 8.20
CA GLU A 131 0.33 -16.70 8.70
C GLU A 131 -0.10 -18.14 8.42
N ALA A 132 0.20 -18.64 7.24
CA ALA A 132 -0.13 -20.02 6.85
C ALA A 132 0.65 -21.05 7.68
N HIS A 133 1.79 -20.69 8.24
CA HIS A 133 2.66 -21.58 9.00
C HIS A 133 2.55 -21.37 10.52
N GLU A 134 1.75 -20.42 10.94
CA GLU A 134 1.44 -20.21 12.35
C GLU A 134 0.32 -21.15 12.75
N ILE A 135 0.67 -22.22 13.37
CA ILE A 135 -0.31 -23.20 13.84
C ILE A 135 -0.26 -23.29 15.34
#